data_99434081713c7689d600ac9514c1d9d1
#
_entry.id   99434081713c7689d600ac9514c1d9d1
#
_cell.length_a   1.000
_cell.length_b   1.000
_cell.length_c   1.000
_cell.angle_alpha   90.00
_cell.angle_beta   90.00
_cell.angle_gamma   90.00
#
_symmetry.space_group_name_H-M   'P 1'
#
loop_
_entity.id
_entity.type
_entity.pdbx_description
1 polymer ?
#
loop_
_entity_poly.entity_id
_entity_poly.type
_entity_poly.pdbx_seq_one_letter_code
_entity_poly.pdbx_strand_id
1 'polypeptide(L)'
;MEKQILFSKLNGFVHGGDYNPEQWLDRPDILEEDIRMMKKAGVNCVTLGVFSWSVYEPREGEFHFEWLKKIMDSLYENGIYTILATPSGARPAWLDKKYPEAMRVGKNGQRNHHGVRHNHCMSSPEYRKKTALMDKLLAEKFGQHHRAFLFQNPLRDFYLMIKSVH
;
A
#
# COMPACT_ATOMS: atom_id res chain seq x y z
N MET A 1 13.26 -4.74 -24.20
CA MET A 1 12.41 -3.85 -23.35
C MET A 1 13.17 -3.60 -22.08
N GLU A 2 13.85 -2.47 -21.97
CA GLU A 2 14.69 -2.15 -20.80
C GLU A 2 13.81 -1.94 -19.57
N LYS A 3 14.16 -2.68 -18.51
CA LYS A 3 13.59 -2.45 -17.18
C LYS A 3 14.09 -1.08 -16.71
N GLN A 4 13.26 -0.06 -16.81
CA GLN A 4 13.58 1.22 -16.17
C GLN A 4 13.57 0.99 -14.66
N ILE A 5 14.76 0.96 -14.09
CA ILE A 5 14.96 0.84 -12.66
C ILE A 5 14.57 2.18 -12.02
N LEU A 6 13.90 2.16 -10.87
CA LEU A 6 13.52 3.36 -10.08
C LEU A 6 14.66 4.38 -10.01
N PHE A 7 15.89 3.89 -9.81
CA PHE A 7 17.11 4.70 -9.67
C PHE A 7 17.48 5.50 -10.92
N SER A 8 17.05 5.10 -12.13
CA SER A 8 17.37 5.84 -13.36
C SER A 8 16.54 7.14 -13.52
N LYS A 9 15.42 7.26 -12.80
CA LYS A 9 14.55 8.44 -12.82
C LYS A 9 14.79 9.40 -11.65
N LEU A 10 15.48 8.94 -10.61
CA LEU A 10 15.86 9.75 -9.47
C LEU A 10 17.31 10.20 -9.63
N ASN A 11 17.52 11.52 -9.71
CA ASN A 11 18.84 12.09 -9.68
C ASN A 11 19.39 12.02 -8.24
N GLY A 12 20.09 10.93 -7.91
CA GLY A 12 20.73 10.80 -6.62
C GLY A 12 20.18 9.67 -5.74
N PHE A 13 20.35 9.81 -4.46
CA PHE A 13 19.98 8.82 -3.46
C PHE A 13 18.47 8.81 -3.20
N VAL A 14 17.84 7.62 -3.11
CA VAL A 14 16.45 7.49 -2.72
C VAL A 14 16.31 7.74 -1.22
N HIS A 15 15.54 8.78 -0.86
CA HIS A 15 15.35 9.18 0.53
C HIS A 15 13.87 9.35 0.84
N GLY A 16 13.39 8.66 1.87
CA GLY A 16 12.02 8.72 2.38
C GLY A 16 11.67 7.50 3.21
N GLY A 17 10.40 7.29 3.46
CA GLY A 17 9.90 6.20 4.30
C GLY A 17 8.42 5.90 4.02
N ASP A 18 7.79 5.16 4.92
CA ASP A 18 6.35 4.91 4.86
C ASP A 18 5.59 6.21 5.14
N TYR A 19 4.59 6.49 4.30
CA TYR A 19 3.68 7.61 4.45
C TYR A 19 2.24 7.10 4.49
N ASN A 20 1.50 7.44 5.53
CA ASN A 20 0.17 6.93 5.82
C ASN A 20 -0.88 8.05 5.84
N PRO A 21 -1.14 8.71 4.69
CA PRO A 21 -2.07 9.84 4.57
C PRO A 21 -3.54 9.43 4.78
N GLU A 22 -3.86 8.15 4.72
CA GLU A 22 -5.20 7.62 4.95
C GLU A 22 -5.78 7.99 6.32
N GLN A 23 -4.93 8.36 7.26
CA GLN A 23 -5.33 8.82 8.60
C GLN A 23 -5.86 10.26 8.62
N TRP A 24 -5.62 11.04 7.55
CA TRP A 24 -5.83 12.49 7.49
C TRP A 24 -6.63 12.93 6.25
N LEU A 25 -7.42 12.04 5.64
CA LEU A 25 -8.14 12.35 4.41
C LEU A 25 -9.18 13.46 4.53
N ASP A 26 -9.67 13.72 5.73
CA ASP A 26 -10.57 14.82 6.11
C ASP A 26 -9.82 16.10 6.53
N ARG A 27 -8.48 16.09 6.53
CA ARG A 27 -7.61 17.18 6.97
C ARG A 27 -6.61 17.57 5.88
N PRO A 28 -7.06 18.30 4.84
CA PRO A 28 -6.18 18.72 3.75
C PRO A 28 -5.02 19.61 4.22
N ASP A 29 -5.21 20.38 5.28
CA ASP A 29 -4.17 21.19 5.92
C ASP A 29 -2.98 20.34 6.41
N ILE A 30 -3.23 19.16 6.95
CA ILE A 30 -2.17 18.23 7.38
C ILE A 30 -1.45 17.66 6.16
N LEU A 31 -2.19 17.23 5.12
CA LEU A 31 -1.59 16.66 3.91
C LEU A 31 -0.69 17.67 3.20
N GLU A 32 -1.09 18.94 3.15
CA GLU A 32 -0.28 20.02 2.57
C GLU A 32 1.00 20.26 3.39
N GLU A 33 0.88 20.29 4.72
CA GLU A 33 2.02 20.48 5.62
C GLU A 33 3.00 19.31 5.56
N ASP A 34 2.49 18.06 5.47
CA ASP A 34 3.30 16.86 5.31
C ASP A 34 4.19 16.96 4.06
N ILE A 35 3.59 17.34 2.92
CA ILE A 35 4.34 17.53 1.68
C ILE A 35 5.38 18.64 1.82
N ARG A 36 5.03 19.74 2.45
CA ARG A 36 5.96 20.85 2.72
C ARG A 36 7.15 20.40 3.57
N MET A 37 6.89 19.60 4.60
CA MET A 37 7.94 19.07 5.49
C MET A 37 8.79 18.03 4.78
N MET A 38 8.21 17.14 3.99
CA MET A 38 8.94 16.17 3.17
C MET A 38 9.92 16.86 2.21
N LYS A 39 9.46 17.92 1.53
CA LYS A 39 10.34 18.72 0.64
C LYS A 39 11.49 19.37 1.40
N LYS A 40 11.20 19.94 2.57
CA LYS A 40 12.23 20.55 3.44
C LYS A 40 13.27 19.51 3.92
N ALA A 41 12.82 18.28 4.17
CA ALA A 41 13.69 17.17 4.57
C ALA A 41 14.43 16.52 3.39
N GLY A 42 14.18 16.93 2.15
CA GLY A 42 14.79 16.33 0.96
C GLY A 42 14.24 14.95 0.60
N VAL A 43 13.03 14.61 1.08
CA VAL A 43 12.35 13.37 0.70
C VAL A 43 12.01 13.42 -0.78
N ASN A 44 12.37 12.38 -1.50
CA ASN A 44 12.11 12.23 -2.94
C ASN A 44 11.31 10.97 -3.31
N CYS A 45 11.07 10.09 -2.35
CA CYS A 45 10.28 8.88 -2.55
C CYS A 45 9.62 8.43 -1.24
N VAL A 46 8.34 8.00 -1.31
CA VAL A 46 7.61 7.47 -0.14
C VAL A 46 6.91 6.17 -0.48
N THR A 47 6.71 5.30 0.51
CA THR A 47 5.89 4.10 0.38
C THR A 47 4.47 4.44 0.85
N LEU A 48 3.47 4.21 -0.01
CA LEU A 48 2.04 4.41 0.28
C LEU A 48 1.28 3.10 0.38
N GLY A 49 0.25 3.08 1.21
CA GLY A 49 -0.77 2.04 1.20
C GLY A 49 -0.49 0.82 2.06
N VAL A 50 0.61 0.78 2.82
CA VAL A 50 1.00 -0.37 3.67
C VAL A 50 -0.11 -0.78 4.64
N PHE A 51 -0.86 0.18 5.19
CA PHE A 51 -1.90 -0.03 6.19
C PHE A 51 -3.32 0.27 5.69
N SER A 52 -3.48 0.57 4.41
CA SER A 52 -4.71 1.19 3.88
C SER A 52 -5.83 0.23 3.53
N TRP A 53 -5.73 -1.10 3.81
CA TRP A 53 -6.78 -2.04 3.38
C TRP A 53 -8.17 -1.66 3.88
N SER A 54 -8.29 -1.25 5.15
CA SER A 54 -9.59 -0.84 5.72
C SER A 54 -10.18 0.40 5.05
N VAL A 55 -9.35 1.25 4.46
CA VAL A 55 -9.79 2.46 3.72
C VAL A 55 -10.06 2.13 2.26
N TYR A 56 -9.27 1.22 1.66
CA TYR A 56 -9.54 0.72 0.31
C TYR A 56 -10.82 -0.10 0.24
N GLU A 57 -11.08 -0.92 1.26
CA GLU A 57 -12.21 -1.84 1.33
C GLU A 57 -12.84 -1.79 2.73
N PRO A 58 -13.64 -0.74 3.04
CA PRO A 58 -14.28 -0.59 4.36
C PRO A 58 -15.31 -1.69 4.64
N ARG A 59 -15.92 -2.23 3.59
CA ARG A 59 -16.76 -3.43 3.62
C ARG A 59 -16.37 -4.36 2.49
N GLU A 60 -16.61 -5.64 2.67
CA GLU A 60 -16.26 -6.63 1.66
C GLU A 60 -16.87 -6.32 0.30
N GLY A 61 -16.02 -6.16 -0.71
CA GLY A 61 -16.40 -5.87 -2.09
C GLY A 61 -16.69 -4.40 -2.38
N GLU A 62 -16.60 -3.51 -1.39
CA GLU A 62 -16.80 -2.07 -1.56
C GLU A 62 -15.42 -1.38 -1.60
N PHE A 63 -15.00 -0.95 -2.79
CA PHE A 63 -13.64 -0.44 -3.02
C PHE A 63 -13.60 1.07 -3.29
N HIS A 64 -12.71 1.78 -2.58
CA HIS A 64 -12.51 3.22 -2.64
C HIS A 64 -11.02 3.55 -2.85
N PHE A 65 -10.66 3.90 -4.09
CA PHE A 65 -9.25 4.19 -4.44
C PHE A 65 -9.01 5.65 -4.90
N GLU A 66 -10.06 6.46 -4.96
CA GLU A 66 -10.01 7.82 -5.52
C GLU A 66 -9.06 8.75 -4.76
N TRP A 67 -9.03 8.59 -3.44
CA TRP A 67 -8.15 9.35 -2.57
C TRP A 67 -6.68 9.03 -2.83
N LEU A 68 -6.34 7.76 -3.07
CA LEU A 68 -4.98 7.34 -3.34
C LEU A 68 -4.42 8.01 -4.59
N LYS A 69 -5.23 8.08 -5.66
CA LYS A 69 -4.84 8.78 -6.88
C LYS A 69 -4.50 10.24 -6.62
N LYS A 70 -5.36 10.95 -5.86
CA LYS A 70 -5.15 12.36 -5.52
C LYS A 70 -3.83 12.57 -4.74
N ILE A 71 -3.56 11.71 -3.77
CA ILE A 71 -2.32 11.78 -2.99
C ILE A 71 -1.10 11.52 -3.88
N MET A 72 -1.12 10.48 -4.71
CA MET A 72 -0.03 10.18 -5.64
C MET A 72 0.23 11.31 -6.62
N ASP A 73 -0.83 11.95 -7.13
CA ASP A 73 -0.72 13.11 -8.03
C ASP A 73 -0.06 14.28 -7.31
N SER A 74 -0.52 14.61 -6.10
CA SER A 74 0.02 15.71 -5.30
C SER A 74 1.49 15.50 -4.91
N LEU A 75 1.87 14.29 -4.52
CA LEU A 75 3.26 13.95 -4.23
C LEU A 75 4.14 14.14 -5.47
N TYR A 76 3.71 13.63 -6.62
CA TYR A 76 4.48 13.75 -7.85
C TYR A 76 4.66 15.19 -8.31
N GLU A 77 3.61 16.02 -8.23
CA GLU A 77 3.67 17.47 -8.55
C GLU A 77 4.69 18.20 -7.67
N ASN A 78 4.97 17.65 -6.50
CA ASN A 78 5.98 18.16 -5.57
C ASN A 78 7.35 17.45 -5.66
N GLY A 79 7.56 16.63 -6.69
CA GLY A 79 8.82 15.95 -6.95
C GLY A 79 9.08 14.71 -6.09
N ILE A 80 8.02 14.18 -5.43
CA ILE A 80 8.10 13.00 -4.58
C ILE A 80 7.49 11.80 -5.30
N TYR A 81 8.29 10.78 -5.52
CA TYR A 81 7.86 9.54 -6.14
C TYR A 81 7.16 8.60 -5.14
N THR A 82 6.36 7.69 -5.65
CA THR A 82 5.58 6.77 -4.83
C THR A 82 5.96 5.32 -5.11
N ILE A 83 6.24 4.58 -4.04
CA ILE A 83 6.22 3.13 -4.02
C ILE A 83 4.85 2.72 -3.51
N LEU A 84 4.02 2.14 -4.36
CA LEU A 84 2.70 1.66 -3.95
C LEU A 84 2.82 0.27 -3.32
N ALA A 85 2.49 0.17 -2.05
CA ALA A 85 2.48 -1.10 -1.32
C ALA A 85 1.12 -1.78 -1.40
N THR A 86 1.13 -3.12 -1.37
CA THR A 86 -0.08 -3.89 -1.13
C THR A 86 -0.34 -3.99 0.37
N PRO A 87 -1.59 -3.74 0.85
CA PRO A 87 -1.88 -3.60 2.28
C PRO A 87 -2.05 -4.95 3.00
N SER A 88 -1.54 -6.03 2.44
CA SER A 88 -1.79 -7.41 2.87
C SER A 88 -1.42 -7.70 4.33
N GLY A 89 -0.45 -6.97 4.89
CA GLY A 89 -0.04 -7.13 6.29
C GLY A 89 -1.02 -6.53 7.31
N ALA A 90 -1.92 -5.63 6.88
CA ALA A 90 -2.82 -4.85 7.74
C ALA A 90 -4.28 -5.00 7.28
N ARG A 91 -4.78 -6.21 7.37
CA ARG A 91 -6.12 -6.56 6.92
C ARG A 91 -7.23 -5.90 7.75
N PRO A 92 -8.40 -5.64 7.16
CA PRO A 92 -9.51 -4.99 7.83
C PRO A 92 -10.20 -5.91 8.84
N ALA A 93 -10.80 -5.32 9.88
CA ALA A 93 -11.50 -6.05 10.93
C ALA A 93 -12.67 -6.90 10.45
N TRP A 94 -13.35 -6.46 9.37
CA TRP A 94 -14.45 -7.23 8.78
C TRP A 94 -14.00 -8.59 8.25
N LEU A 95 -12.77 -8.70 7.75
CA LEU A 95 -12.20 -9.96 7.26
C LEU A 95 -12.05 -10.96 8.38
N ASP A 96 -11.46 -10.54 9.49
CA ASP A 96 -11.27 -11.40 10.66
C ASP A 96 -12.61 -11.80 11.32
N LYS A 97 -13.59 -10.89 11.31
CA LYS A 97 -14.94 -11.14 11.81
C LYS A 97 -15.69 -12.16 10.95
N LYS A 98 -15.57 -12.05 9.64
CA LYS A 98 -16.32 -12.90 8.69
C LYS A 98 -15.61 -14.24 8.44
N TYR A 99 -14.28 -14.25 8.48
CA TYR A 99 -13.43 -15.41 8.20
C TYR A 99 -12.45 -15.67 9.34
N PRO A 100 -12.94 -16.03 10.54
CA PRO A 100 -12.10 -16.22 11.73
C PRO A 100 -11.02 -17.28 11.51
N GLU A 101 -11.24 -18.24 10.61
CA GLU A 101 -10.25 -19.26 10.24
C GLU A 101 -9.02 -18.66 9.53
N ALA A 102 -9.11 -17.44 9.02
CA ALA A 102 -7.99 -16.72 8.46
C ALA A 102 -7.03 -16.17 9.52
N MET A 103 -7.43 -16.19 10.80
CA MET A 103 -6.57 -15.75 11.89
C MET A 103 -5.49 -16.79 12.21
N ARG A 104 -4.31 -16.30 12.59
CA ARG A 104 -3.18 -17.13 12.99
C ARG A 104 -3.52 -17.97 14.22
N VAL A 105 -3.09 -19.23 14.20
CA VAL A 105 -3.11 -20.10 15.37
C VAL A 105 -1.73 -20.09 16.03
N GLY A 106 -1.69 -19.80 17.30
CA GLY A 106 -0.46 -19.81 18.10
C GLY A 106 0.04 -21.22 18.41
N LYS A 107 1.24 -21.31 18.97
CA LYS A 107 1.89 -22.59 19.36
C LYS A 107 1.09 -23.41 20.40
N ASN A 108 0.21 -22.75 21.15
CA ASN A 108 -0.67 -23.37 22.14
C ASN A 108 -2.01 -23.87 21.52
N GLY A 109 -2.15 -23.84 20.20
CA GLY A 109 -3.38 -24.24 19.49
C GLY A 109 -4.50 -23.21 19.55
N GLN A 110 -4.33 -22.09 20.22
CA GLN A 110 -5.34 -21.03 20.28
C GLN A 110 -5.28 -20.13 19.05
N ARG A 111 -6.46 -19.80 18.51
CA ARG A 111 -6.60 -18.83 17.43
C ARG A 111 -6.48 -17.43 17.99
N ASN A 112 -5.68 -16.60 17.35
CA ASN A 112 -5.51 -15.20 17.74
C ASN A 112 -6.77 -14.38 17.43
N HIS A 113 -6.97 -13.30 18.16
CA HIS A 113 -7.99 -12.30 17.89
C HIS A 113 -7.49 -11.24 16.91
N HIS A 114 -8.43 -10.43 16.37
CA HIS A 114 -8.08 -9.27 15.56
C HIS A 114 -7.13 -8.36 16.32
N GLY A 115 -6.15 -7.82 15.62
CA GLY A 115 -5.13 -6.92 16.15
C GLY A 115 -3.75 -7.29 15.61
N VAL A 116 -2.83 -6.43 15.80
CA VAL A 116 -1.45 -6.45 15.36
C VAL A 116 -1.24 -6.80 13.86
N ARG A 117 -0.13 -6.36 13.33
CA ARG A 117 0.29 -6.62 11.95
C ARG A 117 0.69 -8.08 11.77
N HIS A 118 0.41 -8.64 10.58
CA HIS A 118 0.76 -10.03 10.21
C HIS A 118 0.16 -11.13 11.12
N ASN A 119 -0.99 -10.86 11.73
CA ASN A 119 -1.67 -11.81 12.61
C ASN A 119 -2.69 -12.67 11.86
N HIS A 120 -2.31 -13.19 10.70
CA HIS A 120 -3.15 -14.05 9.86
C HIS A 120 -2.43 -15.34 9.49
N CYS A 121 -3.19 -16.33 9.07
CA CYS A 121 -2.67 -17.57 8.51
C CYS A 121 -2.38 -17.38 7.01
N MET A 122 -1.12 -17.41 6.62
CA MET A 122 -0.72 -17.25 5.21
C MET A 122 -1.20 -18.38 4.31
N SER A 123 -1.58 -19.52 4.89
CA SER A 123 -2.13 -20.67 4.16
C SER A 123 -3.65 -20.62 4.05
N SER A 124 -4.34 -19.67 4.72
CA SER A 124 -5.79 -19.54 4.63
C SER A 124 -6.22 -19.25 3.19
N PRO A 125 -7.11 -20.09 2.62
CA PRO A 125 -7.61 -19.86 1.25
C PRO A 125 -8.31 -18.51 1.11
N GLU A 126 -9.14 -18.12 2.09
CA GLU A 126 -9.88 -16.86 2.04
C GLU A 126 -8.95 -15.66 2.14
N TYR A 127 -7.97 -15.68 3.04
CA TYR A 127 -6.98 -14.61 3.13
C TYR A 127 -6.22 -14.47 1.79
N ARG A 128 -5.75 -15.56 1.21
CA ARG A 128 -5.02 -15.56 -0.07
C ARG A 128 -5.88 -15.03 -1.21
N LYS A 129 -7.15 -15.43 -1.29
CA LYS A 129 -8.10 -14.99 -2.30
C LYS A 129 -8.35 -13.47 -2.19
N LYS A 130 -8.55 -12.96 -0.96
CA LYS A 130 -8.78 -11.53 -0.73
C LYS A 130 -7.54 -10.69 -1.02
N THR A 131 -6.36 -11.14 -0.61
CA THR A 131 -5.10 -10.48 -0.93
C THR A 131 -4.87 -10.44 -2.45
N ALA A 132 -5.06 -11.56 -3.15
CA ALA A 132 -4.90 -11.61 -4.60
C ALA A 132 -5.87 -10.67 -5.33
N LEU A 133 -7.11 -10.55 -4.85
CA LEU A 133 -8.09 -9.60 -5.40
C LEU A 133 -7.65 -8.15 -5.19
N MET A 134 -7.22 -7.80 -3.98
CA MET A 134 -6.74 -6.45 -3.66
C MET A 134 -5.52 -6.09 -4.52
N ASP A 135 -4.53 -6.99 -4.60
CA ASP A 135 -3.32 -6.80 -5.39
C ASP A 135 -3.67 -6.61 -6.88
N LYS A 136 -4.61 -7.40 -7.41
CA LYS A 136 -5.11 -7.28 -8.78
C LYS A 136 -5.73 -5.91 -9.02
N LEU A 137 -6.65 -5.47 -8.15
CA LEU A 137 -7.34 -4.18 -8.30
C LEU A 137 -6.39 -2.99 -8.24
N LEU A 138 -5.41 -3.03 -7.32
CA LEU A 138 -4.36 -2.00 -7.25
C LEU A 138 -3.51 -2.00 -8.52
N ALA A 139 -3.12 -3.18 -9.02
CA ALA A 139 -2.35 -3.30 -10.25
C ALA A 139 -3.13 -2.80 -11.48
N GLU A 140 -4.41 -3.13 -11.61
CA GLU A 140 -5.26 -2.68 -12.71
C GLU A 140 -5.47 -1.16 -12.69
N LYS A 141 -5.69 -0.57 -11.51
CA LYS A 141 -5.93 0.88 -11.38
C LYS A 141 -4.66 1.72 -11.49
N PHE A 142 -3.55 1.25 -10.95
CA PHE A 142 -2.33 2.06 -10.80
C PHE A 142 -1.12 1.50 -11.55
N GLY A 143 -1.22 0.32 -12.14
CA GLY A 143 -0.12 -0.33 -12.84
C GLY A 143 0.39 0.42 -14.06
N GLN A 144 -0.45 1.25 -14.65
CA GLN A 144 -0.12 2.16 -15.75
C GLN A 144 0.15 3.61 -15.29
N HIS A 145 0.06 3.85 -13.99
CA HIS A 145 0.25 5.18 -13.44
C HIS A 145 1.74 5.54 -13.51
N HIS A 146 2.10 6.49 -14.38
CA HIS A 146 3.49 6.91 -14.62
C HIS A 146 4.22 7.47 -13.40
N ARG A 147 3.51 7.60 -12.29
CA ARG A 147 3.95 8.17 -10.99
C ARG A 147 4.15 7.11 -9.91
N ALA A 148 3.75 5.86 -10.18
CA ALA A 148 3.99 4.72 -9.29
C ALA A 148 5.13 3.87 -9.86
N PHE A 149 6.14 3.57 -9.04
CA PHE A 149 7.30 2.83 -9.50
C PHE A 149 7.34 1.38 -9.08
N LEU A 150 6.66 1.02 -8.00
CA LEU A 150 6.87 -0.29 -7.42
C LEU A 150 5.66 -0.73 -6.57
N PHE A 151 5.27 -2.00 -6.72
CA PHE A 151 4.41 -2.66 -5.74
C PHE A 151 5.27 -3.49 -4.80
N GLN A 152 5.20 -3.18 -3.52
CA GLN A 152 5.80 -4.01 -2.49
C GLN A 152 4.72 -4.91 -1.88
N ASN A 153 4.85 -6.22 -2.05
CA ASN A 153 4.05 -7.18 -1.31
C ASN A 153 4.81 -7.56 -0.03
N PRO A 154 4.35 -7.15 1.17
CA PRO A 154 5.04 -7.44 2.42
C PRO A 154 5.05 -8.94 2.79
N LEU A 155 4.35 -9.80 2.05
CA LEU A 155 4.31 -11.26 2.29
C LEU A 155 5.28 -12.05 1.42
N ARG A 156 5.87 -11.42 0.43
CA ARG A 156 6.92 -11.98 -0.41
C ARG A 156 7.93 -10.90 -0.68
N ASP A 157 9.22 -11.21 -0.62
CA ASP A 157 10.32 -10.37 -1.10
C ASP A 157 10.27 -10.21 -2.65
N PHE A 158 9.06 -10.21 -3.21
CA PHE A 158 8.81 -10.08 -4.64
C PHE A 158 8.36 -8.66 -4.96
N TYR A 159 9.30 -7.92 -5.51
CA TYR A 159 9.05 -6.66 -6.19
C TYR A 159 8.34 -6.93 -7.52
N LEU A 160 7.06 -6.62 -7.62
CA LEU A 160 6.41 -6.54 -8.92
C LEU A 160 6.78 -5.18 -9.53
N MET A 161 7.77 -5.18 -10.40
CA MET A 161 8.05 -4.01 -11.22
C MET A 161 6.92 -3.82 -12.22
N ILE A 162 6.15 -2.76 -12.05
CA ILE A 162 5.18 -2.36 -13.06
C ILE A 162 5.93 -1.79 -14.23
N LYS A 163 5.70 -2.38 -15.39
CA LYS A 163 6.18 -1.83 -16.66
C LYS A 163 5.64 -0.40 -16.81
N SER A 164 6.52 0.57 -16.86
CA SER A 164 6.17 1.85 -17.44
C SER A 164 5.87 1.59 -18.93
N VAL A 165 4.61 1.73 -19.31
CA VAL A 165 4.23 1.78 -20.71
C VAL A 165 4.48 3.21 -21.17
N HIS A 166 5.04 3.34 -22.35
CA HIS A 166 5.46 4.54 -23.06
C HIS A 166 4.41 5.64 -23.14
#